data_f826d40e2057f230d390d68e62d017ba
#
_entry.id   f826d40e2057f230d390d68e62d017ba
#
_cell.length_a   1.000
_cell.length_b   1.000
_cell.length_c   1.000
_cell.angle_alpha   90.00
_cell.angle_beta   90.00
_cell.angle_gamma   90.00
#
_symmetry.space_group_name_H-M   'P 1'
#
loop_
_entity.id
_entity.type
_entity.pdbx_description
1 polymer ?
#
loop_
_entity_poly.entity_id
_entity_poly.type
_entity_poly.pdbx_seq_one_letter_code
_entity_poly.pdbx_strand_id
1 'polypeptide(L)'
;MKTIEEQVFLSADLYRDKVAFVIGKEKVTYSELKTNILRAKKMYMSLPDYQPRQAILLSATKTSEFIYSYFGAHLANLVVLPLDPLLSALQLTYVSSSVNAKFAIGFNEVINGVRNFSFSEISEIRRSLTDVSDDIISFPDLDSIADVMFTTGTTGHPKGVKLSYLNEAAAVRNINEYIGNQVADVEMMALPINHSFGLGRIRCCLSQGQTIVLANSFTNVKHLFRLMHEYHVAGFSMVPAAWQYLKKMSGLKLGEFRDTLRYVEMGSAYLSQDDKSKLAEILPNSRIVMHYGLTEASRSTFMEFHVDSDCLSSVGKPAPHVKISVFNEFGQEIPDGEVGEICICGEHVSKGYINEEYPEYKSSDGKLYFRTGDLGFMDESGYVFLQGRIKEQINVGGKKVNPIEVEEQILKIEGVKDCAVVGIPDPAGVLGEVVKAFIVMEDGYDPKDFAQLSKRLLPYLDYYKIPVAVEPLSEIPRTSNGKIQRNLLLQNVH
;
A
#
# COMPACT_ATOMS: atom_id res chain seq x y z
N MET A 1 -20.92 4.27 -12.40
CA MET A 1 -20.40 3.61 -11.18
C MET A 1 -20.97 4.34 -9.97
N LYS A 2 -21.12 3.67 -8.80
CA LYS A 2 -21.53 4.30 -7.53
C LYS A 2 -20.28 4.63 -6.72
N THR A 3 -20.31 5.73 -5.96
CA THR A 3 -19.24 6.04 -5.00
C THR A 3 -19.19 4.95 -3.90
N ILE A 4 -18.08 4.87 -3.17
CA ILE A 4 -17.95 3.91 -2.06
C ILE A 4 -18.96 4.23 -0.96
N GLU A 5 -19.18 5.50 -0.67
CA GLU A 5 -20.18 5.99 0.30
C GLU A 5 -21.59 5.49 -0.05
N GLU A 6 -21.98 5.60 -1.33
CA GLU A 6 -23.27 5.07 -1.79
C GLU A 6 -23.36 3.56 -1.62
N GLN A 7 -22.28 2.83 -1.93
CA GLN A 7 -22.23 1.36 -1.76
C GLN A 7 -22.29 0.96 -0.28
N VAL A 8 -21.59 1.67 0.63
CA VAL A 8 -21.66 1.45 2.09
C VAL A 8 -23.08 1.69 2.61
N PHE A 9 -23.77 2.71 2.11
CA PHE A 9 -25.15 3.01 2.51
C PHE A 9 -26.13 1.95 2.00
N LEU A 10 -25.95 1.46 0.78
CA LEU A 10 -26.73 0.33 0.26
C LEU A 10 -26.51 -0.94 1.12
N SER A 11 -25.26 -1.21 1.49
CA SER A 11 -24.94 -2.32 2.40
C SER A 11 -25.60 -2.14 3.77
N ALA A 12 -25.63 -0.90 4.27
CA ALA A 12 -26.28 -0.58 5.55
C ALA A 12 -27.81 -0.72 5.49
N ASP A 13 -28.42 -0.47 4.37
CA ASP A 13 -29.86 -0.66 4.18
C ASP A 13 -30.24 -2.15 4.02
N LEU A 14 -29.37 -2.95 3.36
CA LEU A 14 -29.59 -4.37 3.12
C LEU A 14 -29.26 -5.24 4.35
N TYR A 15 -28.22 -4.88 5.13
CA TYR A 15 -27.64 -5.71 6.20
C TYR A 15 -27.64 -5.00 7.55
N ARG A 16 -28.74 -4.31 7.89
CA ARG A 16 -28.88 -3.38 9.04
C ARG A 16 -28.26 -3.87 10.34
N ASP A 17 -28.61 -5.12 10.75
CA ASP A 17 -28.23 -5.69 12.03
C ASP A 17 -26.93 -6.48 11.99
N LYS A 18 -26.33 -6.63 10.80
CA LYS A 18 -25.05 -7.29 10.63
C LYS A 18 -23.93 -6.39 11.17
N VAL A 19 -22.95 -7.00 11.84
CA VAL A 19 -21.75 -6.30 12.29
C VAL A 19 -20.93 -5.86 11.06
N ALA A 20 -20.71 -4.56 10.92
CA ALA A 20 -19.87 -3.95 9.90
C ALA A 20 -18.39 -4.06 10.29
N PHE A 21 -18.08 -3.72 11.54
CA PHE A 21 -16.71 -3.86 12.02
C PHE A 21 -16.60 -4.14 13.51
N VAL A 22 -15.45 -4.71 13.89
CA VAL A 22 -15.07 -5.01 15.27
C VAL A 22 -13.73 -4.35 15.58
N ILE A 23 -13.65 -3.61 16.68
CA ILE A 23 -12.43 -2.97 17.20
C ILE A 23 -12.31 -3.27 18.69
N GLY A 24 -11.39 -4.13 19.08
CA GLY A 24 -11.27 -4.57 20.44
C GLY A 24 -12.53 -5.29 20.92
N LYS A 25 -13.31 -4.66 21.82
CA LYS A 25 -14.61 -5.17 22.31
C LYS A 25 -15.81 -4.50 21.64
N GLU A 26 -15.58 -3.43 20.92
CA GLU A 26 -16.62 -2.69 20.21
C GLU A 26 -17.06 -3.45 18.97
N LYS A 27 -18.37 -3.65 18.81
CA LYS A 27 -19.00 -4.19 17.61
C LYS A 27 -19.99 -3.16 17.11
N VAL A 28 -19.86 -2.77 15.86
CA VAL A 28 -20.72 -1.76 15.23
C VAL A 28 -21.47 -2.40 14.09
N THR A 29 -22.79 -2.29 14.12
CA THR A 29 -23.67 -2.78 13.06
C THR A 29 -23.67 -1.81 11.87
N TYR A 30 -24.12 -2.26 10.71
CA TYR A 30 -24.26 -1.42 9.52
C TYR A 30 -25.26 -0.26 9.73
N SER A 31 -26.33 -0.49 10.51
CA SER A 31 -27.29 0.56 10.87
C SER A 31 -26.64 1.63 11.74
N GLU A 32 -25.84 1.23 12.73
CA GLU A 32 -25.09 2.15 13.60
C GLU A 32 -24.02 2.89 12.80
N LEU A 33 -23.31 2.20 11.89
CA LEU A 33 -22.33 2.80 10.99
C LEU A 33 -22.97 3.92 10.17
N LYS A 34 -24.09 3.66 9.47
CA LYS A 34 -24.80 4.65 8.66
C LYS A 34 -25.21 5.86 9.49
N THR A 35 -25.81 5.63 10.67
CA THR A 35 -26.24 6.70 11.58
C THR A 35 -25.07 7.57 12.03
N ASN A 36 -23.93 6.95 12.39
CA ASN A 36 -22.76 7.68 12.87
C ASN A 36 -22.03 8.43 11.74
N ILE A 37 -22.05 7.92 10.51
CA ILE A 37 -21.57 8.65 9.33
C ILE A 37 -22.41 9.89 9.07
N LEU A 38 -23.74 9.81 9.14
CA LEU A 38 -24.64 10.96 8.97
C LEU A 38 -24.43 12.02 10.06
N ARG A 39 -24.25 11.58 11.31
CA ARG A 39 -23.90 12.49 12.41
C ARG A 39 -22.56 13.18 12.17
N ALA A 40 -21.56 12.44 11.68
CA ALA A 40 -20.26 13.01 11.35
C ALA A 40 -20.35 14.02 10.18
N LYS A 41 -21.14 13.74 9.14
CA LYS A 41 -21.47 14.71 8.08
C LYS A 41 -22.01 16.00 8.67
N LYS A 42 -23.07 15.91 9.50
CA LYS A 42 -23.73 17.07 10.11
C LYS A 42 -22.77 17.84 11.04
N MET A 43 -21.94 17.12 11.79
CA MET A 43 -20.90 17.70 12.61
C MET A 43 -19.93 18.57 11.77
N TYR A 44 -19.38 18.03 10.67
CA TYR A 44 -18.47 18.80 9.81
C TYR A 44 -19.13 20.05 9.25
N MET A 45 -20.37 19.94 8.78
CA MET A 45 -21.12 21.07 8.24
C MET A 45 -21.46 22.14 9.29
N SER A 46 -21.42 21.80 10.58
CA SER A 46 -21.63 22.74 11.71
C SER A 46 -20.34 23.39 12.22
N LEU A 47 -19.16 22.94 11.76
CA LEU A 47 -17.90 23.55 12.18
C LEU A 47 -17.77 24.99 11.68
N PRO A 48 -17.27 25.93 12.51
CA PRO A 48 -16.93 27.27 12.06
C PRO A 48 -15.95 27.19 10.87
N ASP A 49 -16.16 28.02 9.87
CA ASP A 49 -15.33 28.11 8.66
C ASP A 49 -15.40 26.85 7.76
N TYR A 50 -16.37 25.97 7.94
CA TYR A 50 -16.63 24.88 7.02
C TYR A 50 -16.90 25.42 5.60
N GLN A 51 -16.22 24.84 4.61
CA GLN A 51 -16.45 25.08 3.19
C GLN A 51 -16.39 23.76 2.42
N PRO A 52 -17.31 23.50 1.48
CA PRO A 52 -17.21 22.32 0.61
C PRO A 52 -15.87 22.30 -0.15
N ARG A 53 -15.36 21.11 -0.42
CA ARG A 53 -14.09 20.85 -1.11
C ARG A 53 -12.82 21.28 -0.36
N GLN A 54 -12.97 21.71 0.89
CA GLN A 54 -11.84 22.01 1.76
C GLN A 54 -11.13 20.73 2.18
N ALA A 55 -9.80 20.80 2.28
CA ALA A 55 -8.99 19.69 2.78
C ALA A 55 -9.00 19.61 4.32
N ILE A 56 -9.05 18.39 4.85
CA ILE A 56 -8.92 18.10 6.28
C ILE A 56 -7.82 17.08 6.52
N LEU A 57 -7.05 17.26 7.58
CA LEU A 57 -6.08 16.26 8.06
C LEU A 57 -6.80 15.32 9.03
N LEU A 58 -6.78 14.02 8.74
CA LEU A 58 -7.41 13.00 9.59
C LEU A 58 -6.37 11.98 10.03
N SER A 59 -6.17 11.88 11.34
CA SER A 59 -5.25 10.89 11.93
C SER A 59 -5.77 9.48 11.67
N ALA A 60 -5.01 8.70 10.91
CA ALA A 60 -5.41 7.38 10.44
C ALA A 60 -5.22 6.30 11.53
N THR A 61 -6.00 6.39 12.58
CA THR A 61 -6.04 5.44 13.69
C THR A 61 -7.16 4.41 13.49
N LYS A 62 -6.92 3.15 13.88
CA LYS A 62 -7.94 2.09 13.79
C LYS A 62 -8.98 2.22 14.91
N THR A 63 -9.82 3.23 14.80
CA THR A 63 -10.91 3.54 15.74
C THR A 63 -12.21 3.72 14.98
N SER A 64 -13.34 3.52 15.67
CA SER A 64 -14.66 3.80 15.12
C SER A 64 -14.80 5.26 14.70
N GLU A 65 -14.23 6.18 15.49
CA GLU A 65 -14.27 7.62 15.20
C GLU A 65 -13.53 7.96 13.89
N PHE A 66 -12.44 7.28 13.57
CA PHE A 66 -11.80 7.45 12.26
C PHE A 66 -12.76 7.06 11.12
N ILE A 67 -13.39 5.89 11.21
CA ILE A 67 -14.30 5.38 10.16
C ILE A 67 -15.48 6.33 9.97
N TYR A 68 -16.10 6.78 11.06
CA TYR A 68 -17.22 7.73 11.00
C TYR A 68 -16.79 9.07 10.43
N SER A 69 -15.64 9.59 10.87
CA SER A 69 -15.09 10.87 10.41
C SER A 69 -14.71 10.81 8.94
N TYR A 70 -14.09 9.73 8.48
CA TYR A 70 -13.67 9.53 7.10
C TYR A 70 -14.85 9.60 6.13
N PHE A 71 -15.84 8.73 6.28
CA PHE A 71 -17.02 8.72 5.42
C PHE A 71 -17.92 9.94 5.63
N GLY A 72 -18.00 10.45 6.85
CA GLY A 72 -18.77 11.67 7.16
C GLY A 72 -18.19 12.91 6.50
N ALA A 73 -16.88 13.03 6.43
CA ALA A 73 -16.17 14.09 5.73
C ALA A 73 -16.45 14.06 4.20
N HIS A 74 -16.40 12.87 3.61
CA HIS A 74 -16.76 12.68 2.20
C HIS A 74 -18.21 13.11 1.92
N LEU A 75 -19.17 12.71 2.75
CA LEU A 75 -20.56 13.15 2.60
C LEU A 75 -20.76 14.64 2.88
N ALA A 76 -19.87 15.28 3.63
CA ALA A 76 -19.82 16.73 3.80
C ALA A 76 -19.04 17.41 2.65
N ASN A 77 -18.69 16.67 1.59
CA ASN A 77 -17.91 17.16 0.45
C ASN A 77 -16.56 17.80 0.84
N LEU A 78 -15.87 17.18 1.80
CA LEU A 78 -14.51 17.54 2.19
C LEU A 78 -13.51 16.60 1.52
N VAL A 79 -12.28 17.07 1.29
CA VAL A 79 -11.17 16.27 0.81
C VAL A 79 -10.40 15.75 2.02
N VAL A 80 -10.26 14.42 2.16
CA VAL A 80 -9.63 13.81 3.34
C VAL A 80 -8.16 13.51 3.08
N LEU A 81 -7.32 13.85 4.05
CA LEU A 81 -5.92 13.45 4.10
C LEU A 81 -5.74 12.44 5.24
N PRO A 82 -5.81 11.13 4.97
CA PRO A 82 -5.57 10.11 5.98
C PRO A 82 -4.07 9.99 6.26
N LEU A 83 -3.62 10.56 7.38
CA LEU A 83 -2.20 10.69 7.70
C LEU A 83 -1.77 9.79 8.86
N ASP A 84 -0.49 9.44 8.88
CA ASP A 84 0.11 8.70 9.99
C ASP A 84 -0.06 9.49 11.31
N PRO A 85 -0.61 8.87 12.37
CA PRO A 85 -0.76 9.53 13.66
C PRO A 85 0.58 9.94 14.32
N LEU A 86 1.71 9.40 13.85
CA LEU A 86 3.03 9.66 14.39
C LEU A 86 3.81 10.75 13.64
N LEU A 87 3.18 11.44 12.69
CA LEU A 87 3.82 12.55 12.00
C LEU A 87 4.14 13.69 12.98
N SER A 88 5.35 14.23 12.85
CA SER A 88 5.81 15.39 13.65
C SER A 88 5.04 16.67 13.29
N ALA A 89 5.04 17.66 14.18
CA ALA A 89 4.45 18.97 13.94
C ALA A 89 4.98 19.63 12.66
N LEU A 90 6.26 19.45 12.33
CA LEU A 90 6.88 19.98 11.11
C LEU A 90 6.30 19.33 9.85
N GLN A 91 6.16 18.00 9.84
CA GLN A 91 5.56 17.25 8.72
C GLN A 91 4.09 17.61 8.55
N LEU A 92 3.32 17.67 9.64
CA LEU A 92 1.92 18.09 9.62
C LEU A 92 1.76 19.52 9.10
N THR A 93 2.65 20.45 9.49
CA THR A 93 2.64 21.83 8.99
C THR A 93 2.94 21.89 7.49
N TYR A 94 3.91 21.10 7.02
CA TYR A 94 4.20 20.99 5.58
C TYR A 94 2.98 20.49 4.79
N VAL A 95 2.38 19.38 5.25
CA VAL A 95 1.20 18.80 4.60
C VAL A 95 0.03 19.77 4.61
N SER A 96 -0.31 20.36 5.77
CA SER A 96 -1.43 21.31 5.90
C SER A 96 -1.28 22.52 4.98
N SER A 97 -0.07 23.06 4.89
CA SER A 97 0.25 24.21 4.03
C SER A 97 0.11 23.87 2.54
N SER A 98 0.53 22.66 2.13
CA SER A 98 0.47 22.21 0.72
C SER A 98 -0.96 22.12 0.17
N VAL A 99 -1.95 21.91 1.05
CA VAL A 99 -3.38 21.79 0.69
C VAL A 99 -4.25 22.90 1.27
N ASN A 100 -3.66 23.88 1.97
CA ASN A 100 -4.37 24.94 2.69
C ASN A 100 -5.46 24.39 3.63
N ALA A 101 -5.14 23.32 4.37
CA ALA A 101 -6.08 22.72 5.32
C ALA A 101 -6.35 23.67 6.49
N LYS A 102 -7.60 23.70 6.97
CA LYS A 102 -8.04 24.52 8.13
C LYS A 102 -8.35 23.68 9.35
N PHE A 103 -8.60 22.39 9.17
CA PHE A 103 -9.00 21.47 10.21
C PHE A 103 -8.05 20.25 10.24
N ALA A 104 -7.77 19.79 11.46
CA ALA A 104 -7.09 18.54 11.72
C ALA A 104 -7.86 17.79 12.82
N ILE A 105 -7.88 16.47 12.74
CA ILE A 105 -8.61 15.62 13.69
C ILE A 105 -7.71 14.46 14.14
N GLY A 106 -7.62 14.29 15.45
CA GLY A 106 -6.97 13.14 16.07
C GLY A 106 -5.45 13.23 16.20
N PHE A 107 -4.87 14.42 16.04
CA PHE A 107 -3.43 14.65 16.26
C PHE A 107 -3.21 15.29 17.63
N ASN A 108 -2.11 14.93 18.29
CA ASN A 108 -1.68 15.55 19.56
C ASN A 108 -0.82 16.81 19.33
N GLU A 109 -0.28 16.97 18.11
CA GLU A 109 0.62 18.05 17.74
C GLU A 109 -0.13 19.35 17.45
N VAL A 110 0.48 20.47 17.80
CA VAL A 110 -0.02 21.80 17.41
C VAL A 110 0.39 22.10 15.98
N ILE A 111 -0.58 22.38 15.11
CA ILE A 111 -0.37 22.69 13.70
C ILE A 111 -0.71 24.16 13.48
N ASN A 112 0.29 24.97 13.05
CA ASN A 112 0.11 26.41 12.86
C ASN A 112 -0.98 26.72 11.84
N GLY A 113 -1.95 27.57 12.24
CA GLY A 113 -3.04 28.02 11.37
C GLY A 113 -4.11 26.97 11.09
N VAL A 114 -4.07 25.81 11.77
CA VAL A 114 -5.03 24.73 11.63
C VAL A 114 -5.72 24.50 12.97
N ARG A 115 -7.06 24.47 12.97
CA ARG A 115 -7.84 24.09 14.16
C ARG A 115 -7.77 22.57 14.31
N ASN A 116 -7.19 22.10 15.40
CA ASN A 116 -7.06 20.68 15.71
C ASN A 116 -8.10 20.26 16.74
N PHE A 117 -8.82 19.16 16.45
CA PHE A 117 -9.78 18.52 17.34
C PHE A 117 -9.27 17.13 17.72
N SER A 118 -9.36 16.77 18.98
CA SER A 118 -9.19 15.38 19.40
C SER A 118 -10.37 14.52 18.94
N PHE A 119 -10.15 13.20 18.82
CA PHE A 119 -11.26 12.28 18.58
C PHE A 119 -12.32 12.29 19.69
N SER A 120 -11.95 12.62 20.92
CA SER A 120 -12.89 12.76 22.04
C SER A 120 -13.86 13.93 21.81
N GLU A 121 -13.32 15.10 21.48
CA GLU A 121 -14.14 16.30 21.18
C GLU A 121 -15.08 16.06 20.01
N ILE A 122 -14.57 15.48 18.92
CA ILE A 122 -15.38 15.13 17.74
C ILE A 122 -16.47 14.12 18.11
N SER A 123 -16.16 13.13 18.93
CA SER A 123 -17.14 12.14 19.41
C SER A 123 -18.25 12.79 20.23
N GLU A 124 -17.92 13.73 21.13
CA GLU A 124 -18.90 14.46 21.93
C GLU A 124 -19.82 15.30 21.05
N ILE A 125 -19.27 16.10 20.14
CA ILE A 125 -20.07 16.90 19.20
C ILE A 125 -20.97 15.99 18.36
N ARG A 126 -20.43 14.93 17.78
CA ARG A 126 -21.17 13.98 16.95
C ARG A 126 -22.33 13.33 17.70
N ARG A 127 -22.11 12.89 18.95
CA ARG A 127 -23.14 12.25 19.79
C ARG A 127 -24.23 13.20 20.22
N SER A 128 -23.96 14.49 20.36
CA SER A 128 -24.96 15.49 20.71
C SER A 128 -25.98 15.73 19.57
N LEU A 129 -25.63 15.34 18.32
CA LEU A 129 -26.50 15.47 17.16
C LEU A 129 -27.45 14.26 17.08
N THR A 130 -28.66 14.43 17.61
CA THR A 130 -29.65 13.33 17.79
C THR A 130 -30.53 13.11 16.57
N ASP A 131 -30.80 14.15 15.79
CA ASP A 131 -31.71 14.09 14.64
C ASP A 131 -30.95 14.10 13.33
N VAL A 132 -30.88 12.94 12.67
CA VAL A 132 -30.25 12.73 11.36
C VAL A 132 -31.19 12.00 10.38
N SER A 133 -32.47 11.79 10.78
CA SER A 133 -33.41 10.97 10.01
C SER A 133 -33.97 11.66 8.75
N ASP A 134 -33.97 13.01 8.75
CA ASP A 134 -34.54 13.81 7.66
C ASP A 134 -33.52 14.38 6.67
N ASP A 135 -32.24 14.03 6.81
CA ASP A 135 -31.20 14.53 5.92
C ASP A 135 -31.34 13.92 4.53
N ILE A 136 -31.53 14.75 3.52
CA ILE A 136 -31.41 14.37 2.11
C ILE A 136 -29.96 13.93 1.87
N ILE A 137 -29.77 12.64 1.60
CA ILE A 137 -28.44 12.09 1.34
C ILE A 137 -28.05 12.43 -0.09
N SER A 138 -27.09 13.34 -0.23
CA SER A 138 -26.41 13.61 -1.49
C SER A 138 -25.04 12.96 -1.47
N PHE A 139 -24.78 12.09 -2.42
CA PHE A 139 -23.46 11.48 -2.58
C PHE A 139 -22.56 12.37 -3.43
N PRO A 140 -21.22 12.33 -3.19
CA PRO A 140 -20.27 13.13 -3.96
C PRO A 140 -20.26 12.77 -5.46
N ASP A 141 -19.84 13.75 -6.29
CA ASP A 141 -19.59 13.51 -7.70
C ASP A 141 -18.34 12.64 -7.88
N LEU A 142 -18.42 11.63 -8.75
CA LEU A 142 -17.36 10.70 -9.05
C LEU A 142 -16.04 11.35 -9.48
N ASP A 143 -16.10 12.45 -10.21
CA ASP A 143 -14.91 13.16 -10.69
C ASP A 143 -14.28 14.10 -9.65
N SER A 144 -14.97 14.37 -8.55
CA SER A 144 -14.45 15.16 -7.43
C SER A 144 -13.33 14.42 -6.71
N ILE A 145 -12.37 15.16 -6.13
CA ILE A 145 -11.31 14.60 -5.29
C ILE A 145 -11.90 14.17 -3.96
N ALA A 146 -11.70 12.90 -3.61
CA ALA A 146 -12.06 12.31 -2.33
C ALA A 146 -10.90 12.42 -1.34
N ASP A 147 -9.75 11.85 -1.71
CA ASP A 147 -8.58 11.77 -0.85
C ASP A 147 -7.36 12.42 -1.48
N VAL A 148 -6.45 12.86 -0.60
CA VAL A 148 -5.06 13.14 -0.94
C VAL A 148 -4.17 12.26 -0.06
N MET A 149 -3.52 11.28 -0.67
CA MET A 149 -2.61 10.38 0.03
C MET A 149 -1.17 10.81 -0.14
N PHE A 150 -0.49 11.08 0.97
CA PHE A 150 0.93 11.44 0.93
C PHE A 150 1.81 10.19 0.89
N THR A 151 2.74 10.18 -0.06
CA THR A 151 3.75 9.12 -0.22
C THR A 151 5.13 9.66 0.16
N THR A 152 5.96 8.81 0.76
CA THR A 152 7.38 9.12 0.97
C THR A 152 8.10 9.07 -0.37
N GLY A 153 8.19 10.21 -1.04
CA GLY A 153 8.86 10.30 -2.34
C GLY A 153 10.35 9.99 -2.24
N THR A 154 10.92 9.43 -3.31
CA THR A 154 12.38 9.23 -3.45
C THR A 154 13.18 10.54 -3.47
N THR A 155 12.51 11.68 -3.61
CA THR A 155 13.10 13.02 -3.67
C THR A 155 13.21 13.74 -2.31
N GLY A 156 12.87 13.06 -1.20
CA GLY A 156 12.99 13.59 0.15
C GLY A 156 11.78 14.36 0.68
N HIS A 157 10.89 14.86 -0.19
CA HIS A 157 9.62 15.48 0.21
C HIS A 157 8.43 14.59 -0.13
N PRO A 158 7.48 14.41 0.80
CA PRO A 158 6.27 13.64 0.54
C PRO A 158 5.44 14.29 -0.59
N LYS A 159 4.93 13.45 -1.52
CA LYS A 159 4.06 13.87 -2.61
C LYS A 159 2.61 13.55 -2.29
N GLY A 160 1.71 14.51 -2.49
CA GLY A 160 0.27 14.32 -2.32
C GLY A 160 -0.37 13.79 -3.60
N VAL A 161 -0.82 12.56 -3.59
CA VAL A 161 -1.54 11.89 -4.70
C VAL A 161 -3.02 12.18 -4.59
N LYS A 162 -3.62 12.80 -5.63
CA LYS A 162 -5.06 13.12 -5.69
C LYS A 162 -5.87 11.93 -6.18
N LEU A 163 -6.77 11.41 -5.36
CA LEU A 163 -7.68 10.34 -5.71
C LEU A 163 -9.11 10.86 -5.78
N SER A 164 -9.78 10.67 -6.92
CA SER A 164 -11.20 10.97 -7.05
C SER A 164 -12.06 9.82 -6.52
N TYR A 165 -13.34 10.10 -6.25
CA TYR A 165 -14.31 9.07 -5.90
C TYR A 165 -14.40 7.98 -6.97
N LEU A 166 -14.22 8.33 -8.26
CA LEU A 166 -14.13 7.36 -9.35
C LEU A 166 -12.91 6.45 -9.21
N ASN A 167 -11.73 7.02 -8.93
CA ASN A 167 -10.50 6.23 -8.80
C ASN A 167 -10.63 5.18 -7.68
N GLU A 168 -11.18 5.58 -6.54
CA GLU A 168 -11.38 4.71 -5.40
C GLU A 168 -12.45 3.64 -5.64
N ALA A 169 -13.59 4.02 -6.23
CA ALA A 169 -14.66 3.09 -6.56
C ALA A 169 -14.21 2.07 -7.62
N ALA A 170 -13.42 2.50 -8.62
CA ALA A 170 -12.82 1.62 -9.62
C ALA A 170 -11.82 0.64 -9.01
N ALA A 171 -10.94 1.11 -8.09
CA ALA A 171 -10.01 0.25 -7.37
C ALA A 171 -10.78 -0.79 -6.55
N VAL A 172 -11.79 -0.40 -5.78
CA VAL A 172 -12.63 -1.32 -4.99
C VAL A 172 -13.32 -2.35 -5.87
N ARG A 173 -13.92 -1.94 -7.00
CA ARG A 173 -14.51 -2.85 -7.97
C ARG A 173 -13.50 -3.89 -8.46
N ASN A 174 -12.35 -3.45 -8.93
CA ASN A 174 -11.31 -4.30 -9.49
C ASN A 174 -10.80 -5.33 -8.46
N ILE A 175 -10.60 -4.89 -7.21
CA ILE A 175 -10.14 -5.73 -6.11
C ILE A 175 -11.19 -6.77 -5.74
N ASN A 176 -12.44 -6.35 -5.50
CA ASN A 176 -13.52 -7.23 -5.07
C ASN A 176 -13.88 -8.26 -6.16
N GLU A 177 -13.85 -7.85 -7.44
CA GLU A 177 -14.06 -8.74 -8.58
C GLU A 177 -12.95 -9.79 -8.68
N TYR A 178 -11.68 -9.40 -8.56
CA TYR A 178 -10.57 -10.33 -8.64
C TYR A 178 -10.53 -11.28 -7.44
N ILE A 179 -10.62 -10.78 -6.22
CA ILE A 179 -10.55 -11.61 -4.99
C ILE A 179 -11.80 -12.50 -4.86
N GLY A 180 -12.95 -12.06 -5.36
CA GLY A 180 -14.22 -12.76 -5.22
C GLY A 180 -14.77 -12.65 -3.80
N ASN A 181 -14.70 -11.46 -3.22
CA ASN A 181 -15.23 -11.15 -1.91
C ASN A 181 -16.72 -11.47 -1.81
N GLN A 182 -17.15 -12.03 -0.68
CA GLN A 182 -18.53 -12.38 -0.41
C GLN A 182 -19.05 -11.65 0.83
N VAL A 183 -20.34 -11.36 0.85
CA VAL A 183 -20.98 -10.68 1.99
C VAL A 183 -20.75 -11.44 3.30
N ALA A 184 -20.73 -12.78 3.26
CA ALA A 184 -20.53 -13.62 4.45
C ALA A 184 -19.10 -13.56 5.01
N ASP A 185 -18.12 -13.08 4.24
CA ASP A 185 -16.73 -13.07 4.67
C ASP A 185 -16.52 -12.15 5.87
N VAL A 186 -15.68 -12.59 6.78
CA VAL A 186 -15.11 -11.78 7.85
C VAL A 186 -13.63 -11.58 7.54
N GLU A 187 -13.20 -10.34 7.40
CA GLU A 187 -11.80 -10.04 7.12
C GLU A 187 -11.05 -9.57 8.35
N MET A 188 -9.88 -10.15 8.61
CA MET A 188 -8.92 -9.65 9.57
C MET A 188 -7.99 -8.63 8.92
N MET A 189 -7.92 -7.43 9.48
CA MET A 189 -7.08 -6.36 8.97
C MET A 189 -6.22 -5.75 10.07
N ALA A 190 -4.91 -5.95 9.97
CA ALA A 190 -3.90 -5.41 10.89
C ALA A 190 -2.99 -4.36 10.22
N LEU A 191 -3.19 -4.08 8.93
CA LEU A 191 -2.39 -3.13 8.15
C LEU A 191 -2.61 -1.68 8.62
N PRO A 192 -1.61 -0.80 8.45
CA PRO A 192 -1.80 0.64 8.62
C PRO A 192 -2.84 1.20 7.64
N ILE A 193 -3.71 2.09 8.11
CA ILE A 193 -4.80 2.66 7.30
C ILE A 193 -4.51 4.06 6.74
N ASN A 194 -3.32 4.60 6.99
CA ASN A 194 -2.78 5.78 6.31
C ASN A 194 -2.18 5.46 4.93
N HIS A 195 -2.29 4.21 4.48
CA HIS A 195 -1.81 3.74 3.18
C HIS A 195 -2.95 3.14 2.34
N SER A 196 -2.82 3.24 1.03
CA SER A 196 -3.81 2.75 0.06
C SER A 196 -4.16 1.26 0.23
N PHE A 197 -3.25 0.43 0.76
CA PHE A 197 -3.52 -0.99 1.00
C PHE A 197 -4.53 -1.16 2.15
N GLY A 198 -4.22 -0.69 3.35
CA GLY A 198 -5.10 -0.88 4.52
C GLY A 198 -6.42 -0.14 4.39
N LEU A 199 -6.41 1.14 3.97
CA LEU A 199 -7.63 1.92 3.78
C LEU A 199 -8.49 1.34 2.64
N GLY A 200 -7.86 0.86 1.56
CA GLY A 200 -8.54 0.18 0.46
C GLY A 200 -9.28 -1.07 0.91
N ARG A 201 -8.73 -1.85 1.87
CA ARG A 201 -9.44 -3.03 2.41
C ARG A 201 -10.69 -2.64 3.22
N ILE A 202 -10.62 -1.56 4.01
CA ILE A 202 -11.81 -1.03 4.70
C ILE A 202 -12.90 -0.68 3.69
N ARG A 203 -12.53 0.01 2.60
CA ARG A 203 -13.46 0.37 1.52
C ARG A 203 -14.05 -0.87 0.84
N CYS A 204 -13.23 -1.86 0.50
CA CYS A 204 -13.65 -3.11 -0.11
C CYS A 204 -14.66 -3.86 0.77
N CYS A 205 -14.36 -4.02 2.06
CA CYS A 205 -15.21 -4.77 2.97
C CYS A 205 -16.55 -4.07 3.24
N LEU A 206 -16.51 -2.79 3.58
CA LEU A 206 -17.73 -2.06 3.95
C LEU A 206 -18.65 -1.83 2.76
N SER A 207 -18.13 -1.61 1.55
CA SER A 207 -18.94 -1.47 0.34
C SER A 207 -19.64 -2.75 -0.07
N GLN A 208 -19.08 -3.93 0.27
CA GLN A 208 -19.64 -5.26 -0.04
C GLN A 208 -20.54 -5.82 1.08
N GLY A 209 -20.71 -5.12 2.18
CA GLY A 209 -21.48 -5.63 3.31
C GLY A 209 -20.77 -6.70 4.13
N GLN A 210 -19.44 -6.83 4.05
CA GLN A 210 -18.63 -7.75 4.85
C GLN A 210 -18.47 -7.27 6.30
N THR A 211 -17.98 -8.15 7.16
CA THR A 211 -17.51 -7.77 8.51
C THR A 211 -15.99 -7.62 8.50
N ILE A 212 -15.47 -6.54 9.06
CA ILE A 212 -14.02 -6.35 9.20
C ILE A 212 -13.62 -6.35 10.69
N VAL A 213 -12.62 -7.16 11.06
CA VAL A 213 -12.02 -7.20 12.39
C VAL A 213 -10.72 -6.42 12.35
N LEU A 214 -10.69 -5.26 12.97
CA LEU A 214 -9.55 -4.37 12.99
C LEU A 214 -8.63 -4.70 14.16
N ALA A 215 -7.45 -5.26 13.87
CA ALA A 215 -6.40 -5.48 14.85
C ALA A 215 -5.36 -4.35 14.78
N ASN A 216 -4.78 -3.99 15.93
CA ASN A 216 -3.82 -2.87 15.99
C ASN A 216 -2.54 -3.17 15.19
N SER A 217 -2.00 -4.38 15.31
CA SER A 217 -0.77 -4.77 14.63
C SER A 217 -0.62 -6.29 14.53
N PHE A 218 0.36 -6.73 13.74
CA PHE A 218 0.77 -8.14 13.66
C PHE A 218 1.65 -8.60 14.83
N THR A 219 2.12 -7.71 15.69
CA THR A 219 3.15 -8.02 16.70
C THR A 219 2.66 -8.96 17.82
N ASN A 220 1.38 -8.94 18.14
CA ASN A 220 0.78 -9.89 19.08
C ASN A 220 0.12 -11.06 18.33
N VAL A 221 0.94 -11.99 17.85
CA VAL A 221 0.49 -13.15 17.04
C VAL A 221 -0.55 -14.00 17.76
N LYS A 222 -0.39 -14.23 19.07
CA LYS A 222 -1.36 -15.02 19.87
C LYS A 222 -2.73 -14.35 19.89
N HIS A 223 -2.76 -13.04 20.06
CA HIS A 223 -4.01 -12.27 20.04
C HIS A 223 -4.64 -12.28 18.65
N LEU A 224 -3.82 -12.11 17.60
CA LEU A 224 -4.27 -12.15 16.21
C LEU A 224 -4.95 -13.49 15.89
N PHE A 225 -4.29 -14.61 16.17
CA PHE A 225 -4.85 -15.94 15.92
C PHE A 225 -6.10 -16.23 16.76
N ARG A 226 -6.14 -15.75 18.01
CA ARG A 226 -7.34 -15.85 18.82
C ARG A 226 -8.54 -15.12 18.19
N LEU A 227 -8.33 -13.90 17.67
CA LEU A 227 -9.38 -13.17 16.96
C LEU A 227 -9.78 -13.89 15.65
N MET A 228 -8.82 -14.45 14.91
CA MET A 228 -9.12 -15.21 13.70
C MET A 228 -10.02 -16.43 13.98
N HIS A 229 -9.79 -17.14 15.09
CA HIS A 229 -10.68 -18.23 15.52
C HIS A 229 -12.03 -17.70 16.03
N GLU A 230 -12.04 -16.69 16.89
CA GLU A 230 -13.24 -16.13 17.52
C GLU A 230 -14.26 -15.62 16.49
N TYR A 231 -13.75 -14.98 15.41
CA TYR A 231 -14.60 -14.38 14.37
C TYR A 231 -14.70 -15.21 13.10
N HIS A 232 -14.16 -16.43 13.06
CA HIS A 232 -14.16 -17.30 11.89
C HIS A 232 -13.68 -16.57 10.63
N VAL A 233 -12.51 -15.95 10.73
CA VAL A 233 -11.94 -15.09 9.68
C VAL A 233 -11.78 -15.86 8.37
N ALA A 234 -12.39 -15.32 7.32
CA ALA A 234 -12.34 -15.86 5.95
C ALA A 234 -11.36 -15.11 5.04
N GLY A 235 -11.04 -13.87 5.38
CA GLY A 235 -10.10 -13.02 4.62
C GLY A 235 -8.99 -12.48 5.49
N PHE A 236 -7.76 -12.45 4.97
CA PHE A 236 -6.61 -11.93 5.69
C PHE A 236 -5.68 -11.15 4.78
N SER A 237 -5.43 -9.88 5.15
CA SER A 237 -4.54 -9.00 4.37
C SER A 237 -3.26 -8.72 5.12
N MET A 238 -2.10 -8.95 4.47
CA MET A 238 -0.78 -8.75 5.08
C MET A 238 0.29 -8.31 4.07
N VAL A 239 1.36 -7.71 4.58
CA VAL A 239 2.56 -7.42 3.80
C VAL A 239 3.62 -8.53 3.97
N PRO A 240 4.60 -8.67 3.05
CA PRO A 240 5.68 -9.65 3.18
C PRO A 240 6.41 -9.62 4.52
N ALA A 241 6.68 -8.46 5.09
CA ALA A 241 7.30 -8.33 6.40
C ALA A 241 6.44 -8.94 7.53
N ALA A 242 5.11 -8.82 7.44
CA ALA A 242 4.20 -9.46 8.40
C ALA A 242 4.24 -10.98 8.28
N TRP A 243 4.31 -11.53 7.07
CA TRP A 243 4.52 -12.97 6.86
C TRP A 243 5.82 -13.46 7.51
N GLN A 244 6.95 -12.77 7.27
CA GLN A 244 8.22 -13.14 7.88
C GLN A 244 8.14 -13.11 9.41
N TYR A 245 7.47 -12.10 9.96
CA TYR A 245 7.26 -12.00 11.40
C TYR A 245 6.37 -13.14 11.94
N LEU A 246 5.25 -13.44 11.29
CA LEU A 246 4.37 -14.56 11.66
C LEU A 246 5.13 -15.89 11.61
N LYS A 247 5.89 -16.14 10.54
CA LYS A 247 6.74 -17.33 10.37
C LYS A 247 7.77 -17.45 11.51
N LYS A 248 8.44 -16.37 11.86
CA LYS A 248 9.43 -16.35 12.97
C LYS A 248 8.79 -16.62 14.33
N MET A 249 7.62 -16.01 14.61
CA MET A 249 7.01 -16.06 15.94
C MET A 249 6.12 -17.27 16.18
N SER A 250 5.58 -17.88 15.14
CA SER A 250 4.62 -19.00 15.26
C SER A 250 4.96 -20.21 14.37
N GLY A 251 6.07 -20.17 13.62
CA GLY A 251 6.35 -21.17 12.60
C GLY A 251 5.30 -21.13 11.50
N LEU A 252 4.75 -22.27 11.14
CA LEU A 252 3.76 -22.40 10.07
C LEU A 252 2.32 -22.48 10.59
N LYS A 253 2.05 -21.99 11.81
CA LYS A 253 0.72 -22.07 12.44
C LYS A 253 -0.38 -21.31 11.70
N LEU A 254 -0.05 -20.40 10.78
CA LEU A 254 -1.05 -19.82 9.88
C LEU A 254 -1.82 -20.92 9.11
N GLY A 255 -1.20 -22.07 8.86
CA GLY A 255 -1.84 -23.23 8.26
C GLY A 255 -2.97 -23.87 9.09
N GLU A 256 -3.14 -23.51 10.37
CA GLU A 256 -4.29 -23.92 11.19
C GLU A 256 -5.61 -23.35 10.63
N PHE A 257 -5.53 -22.29 9.84
CA PHE A 257 -6.68 -21.61 9.23
C PHE A 257 -6.98 -22.07 7.79
N ARG A 258 -6.34 -23.16 7.30
CA ARG A 258 -6.49 -23.66 5.91
C ARG A 258 -7.93 -23.97 5.49
N ASP A 259 -8.81 -24.26 6.45
CA ASP A 259 -10.19 -24.62 6.18
C ASP A 259 -11.17 -23.44 6.40
N THR A 260 -10.69 -22.33 6.96
CA THR A 260 -11.50 -21.12 7.23
C THR A 260 -11.11 -19.95 6.34
N LEU A 261 -9.80 -19.76 6.06
CA LEU A 261 -9.33 -18.71 5.17
C LEU A 261 -9.69 -19.02 3.72
N ARG A 262 -10.60 -18.25 3.17
CA ARG A 262 -10.97 -18.30 1.75
C ARG A 262 -9.95 -17.56 0.88
N TYR A 263 -9.43 -16.45 1.39
CA TYR A 263 -8.42 -15.66 0.67
C TYR A 263 -7.39 -15.02 1.61
N VAL A 264 -6.20 -14.83 1.06
CA VAL A 264 -5.13 -14.01 1.64
C VAL A 264 -4.67 -13.02 0.59
N GLU A 265 -4.71 -11.71 0.89
CA GLU A 265 -4.16 -10.68 0.00
C GLU A 265 -2.81 -10.20 0.52
N MET A 266 -1.82 -10.15 -0.37
CA MET A 266 -0.47 -9.67 -0.10
C MET A 266 -0.07 -8.57 -1.08
N GLY A 267 0.88 -7.72 -0.69
CA GLY A 267 1.42 -6.70 -1.58
C GLY A 267 2.35 -5.72 -0.90
N SER A 268 2.64 -4.63 -1.56
CA SER A 268 3.50 -3.50 -1.12
C SER A 268 5.00 -3.74 -1.13
N ALA A 269 5.49 -4.99 -1.13
CA ALA A 269 6.91 -5.31 -1.15
C ALA A 269 7.15 -6.65 -1.86
N TYR A 270 8.42 -6.95 -2.15
CA TYR A 270 8.84 -8.23 -2.71
C TYR A 270 8.61 -9.38 -1.73
N LEU A 271 8.17 -10.52 -2.27
CA LEU A 271 8.07 -11.80 -1.57
C LEU A 271 8.80 -12.87 -2.40
N SER A 272 9.69 -13.63 -1.78
CA SER A 272 10.45 -14.68 -2.46
C SER A 272 9.54 -15.78 -3.02
N GLN A 273 10.00 -16.45 -4.08
CA GLN A 273 9.26 -17.58 -4.67
C GLN A 273 9.09 -18.72 -3.64
N ASP A 274 10.09 -18.96 -2.80
CA ASP A 274 10.02 -19.97 -1.74
C ASP A 274 8.91 -19.65 -0.73
N ASP A 275 8.77 -18.39 -0.32
CA ASP A 275 7.70 -17.97 0.58
C ASP A 275 6.33 -18.04 -0.07
N LYS A 276 6.22 -17.70 -1.37
CA LYS A 276 4.97 -17.87 -2.13
C LYS A 276 4.57 -19.34 -2.18
N SER A 277 5.50 -20.24 -2.53
CA SER A 277 5.30 -21.69 -2.55
C SER A 277 4.95 -22.23 -1.17
N LYS A 278 5.62 -21.72 -0.12
CA LYS A 278 5.34 -22.14 1.25
C LYS A 278 3.96 -21.73 1.75
N LEU A 279 3.52 -20.54 1.42
CA LEU A 279 2.17 -20.08 1.72
C LEU A 279 1.13 -20.94 0.99
N ALA A 280 1.36 -21.25 -0.28
CA ALA A 280 0.48 -22.13 -1.05
C ALA A 280 0.40 -23.55 -0.43
N GLU A 281 1.53 -24.10 0.06
CA GLU A 281 1.57 -25.40 0.72
C GLU A 281 0.73 -25.44 2.01
N ILE A 282 0.87 -24.43 2.88
CA ILE A 282 0.17 -24.44 4.18
C ILE A 282 -1.29 -24.00 4.12
N LEU A 283 -1.69 -23.32 3.04
CA LEU A 283 -3.05 -22.83 2.80
C LEU A 283 -3.60 -23.36 1.46
N PRO A 284 -3.70 -24.68 1.27
CA PRO A 284 -4.02 -25.30 -0.03
C PRO A 284 -5.42 -24.97 -0.54
N ASN A 285 -6.35 -24.61 0.34
CA ASN A 285 -7.75 -24.31 0.01
C ASN A 285 -8.03 -22.81 -0.11
N SER A 286 -7.04 -21.96 0.19
CA SER A 286 -7.19 -20.50 0.19
C SER A 286 -6.74 -19.92 -1.14
N ARG A 287 -7.47 -18.94 -1.64
CA ARG A 287 -7.00 -18.10 -2.74
C ARG A 287 -5.95 -17.13 -2.22
N ILE A 288 -4.68 -17.36 -2.54
CA ILE A 288 -3.57 -16.51 -2.09
C ILE A 288 -3.18 -15.60 -3.23
N VAL A 289 -3.46 -14.32 -3.08
CA VAL A 289 -3.22 -13.33 -4.12
C VAL A 289 -2.16 -12.33 -3.71
N MET A 290 -1.28 -11.99 -4.64
CA MET A 290 -0.35 -10.89 -4.47
C MET A 290 -0.58 -9.84 -5.54
N HIS A 291 -0.61 -8.58 -5.14
CA HIS A 291 -0.79 -7.48 -6.06
C HIS A 291 0.48 -6.63 -6.21
N TYR A 292 0.64 -6.04 -7.39
CA TYR A 292 1.52 -4.91 -7.64
C TYR A 292 0.69 -3.66 -7.91
N GLY A 293 1.18 -2.53 -7.43
CA GLY A 293 0.58 -1.22 -7.63
C GLY A 293 1.26 -0.16 -6.77
N LEU A 294 0.83 1.06 -7.00
CA LEU A 294 1.30 2.27 -6.32
C LEU A 294 0.10 2.99 -5.70
N THR A 295 0.37 4.03 -4.91
CA THR A 295 -0.73 4.91 -4.43
C THR A 295 -1.48 5.54 -5.60
N GLU A 296 -0.75 5.90 -6.66
CA GLU A 296 -1.24 6.48 -7.90
C GLU A 296 -2.07 5.51 -8.75
N ALA A 297 -1.85 4.20 -8.60
CA ALA A 297 -2.54 3.14 -9.35
C ALA A 297 -2.60 1.86 -8.49
N SER A 298 -3.58 1.82 -7.59
CA SER A 298 -3.68 0.78 -6.56
C SER A 298 -4.12 -0.55 -7.15
N ARG A 299 -3.34 -1.64 -6.90
CA ARG A 299 -3.63 -3.01 -7.35
C ARG A 299 -3.80 -3.11 -8.86
N SER A 300 -2.78 -2.72 -9.58
CA SER A 300 -2.79 -2.75 -11.05
C SER A 300 -2.56 -4.12 -11.65
N THR A 301 -1.89 -5.02 -10.93
CA THR A 301 -1.83 -6.45 -11.28
C THR A 301 -2.20 -7.32 -10.09
N PHE A 302 -2.56 -8.56 -10.42
CA PHE A 302 -2.72 -9.63 -9.44
C PHE A 302 -2.06 -10.91 -9.92
N MET A 303 -1.49 -11.65 -8.97
CA MET A 303 -0.99 -13.01 -9.10
C MET A 303 -1.68 -13.89 -8.06
N GLU A 304 -2.11 -15.09 -8.44
CA GLU A 304 -2.64 -16.11 -7.54
C GLU A 304 -1.67 -17.28 -7.45
N PHE A 305 -1.18 -17.60 -6.24
CA PHE A 305 -0.05 -18.52 -6.07
C PHE A 305 -0.31 -19.95 -6.53
N HIS A 306 -1.56 -20.43 -6.45
CA HIS A 306 -1.92 -21.77 -6.91
C HIS A 306 -2.13 -21.83 -8.43
N VAL A 307 -2.66 -20.75 -9.02
CA VAL A 307 -2.97 -20.69 -10.46
C VAL A 307 -1.74 -20.34 -11.27
N ASP A 308 -0.94 -19.39 -10.76
CA ASP A 308 0.23 -18.83 -11.45
C ASP A 308 1.54 -19.46 -10.96
N SER A 309 1.50 -20.73 -10.51
CA SER A 309 2.63 -21.44 -9.89
C SER A 309 3.90 -21.47 -10.74
N ASP A 310 3.76 -21.49 -12.06
CA ASP A 310 4.88 -21.51 -13.00
C ASP A 310 5.47 -20.10 -13.26
N CYS A 311 4.78 -19.06 -12.81
CA CYS A 311 5.14 -17.66 -13.02
C CYS A 311 5.34 -16.86 -11.73
N LEU A 312 5.73 -17.50 -10.62
CA LEU A 312 5.88 -16.88 -9.30
C LEU A 312 6.92 -15.75 -9.23
N SER A 313 7.80 -15.61 -10.25
CA SER A 313 8.73 -14.49 -10.37
C SER A 313 8.08 -13.21 -10.91
N SER A 314 6.90 -13.31 -11.55
CA SER A 314 6.15 -12.16 -12.04
C SER A 314 5.43 -11.42 -10.89
N VAL A 315 4.85 -10.27 -11.22
CA VAL A 315 3.87 -9.58 -10.35
C VAL A 315 2.43 -9.84 -10.78
N GLY A 316 2.22 -10.85 -11.64
CA GLY A 316 0.92 -11.27 -12.13
C GLY A 316 0.49 -10.58 -13.42
N LYS A 317 -0.80 -10.65 -13.70
CA LYS A 317 -1.44 -10.06 -14.88
C LYS A 317 -2.22 -8.80 -14.54
N PRO A 318 -2.53 -7.93 -15.52
CA PRO A 318 -3.37 -6.76 -15.30
C PRO A 318 -4.66 -7.12 -14.55
N ALA A 319 -5.00 -6.33 -13.53
CA ALA A 319 -6.25 -6.48 -12.79
C ALA A 319 -7.47 -6.28 -13.71
N PRO A 320 -8.68 -6.71 -13.32
CA PRO A 320 -9.89 -6.40 -14.07
C PRO A 320 -9.98 -4.89 -14.37
N HIS A 321 -10.36 -4.55 -15.61
CA HIS A 321 -10.51 -3.17 -16.10
C HIS A 321 -9.22 -2.33 -16.11
N VAL A 322 -8.05 -2.94 -15.97
CA VAL A 322 -6.74 -2.30 -16.02
C VAL A 322 -6.03 -2.67 -17.32
N LYS A 323 -5.33 -1.71 -17.91
CA LYS A 323 -4.40 -1.93 -19.02
C LYS A 323 -3.00 -1.59 -18.58
N ILE A 324 -2.06 -2.43 -18.96
CA ILE A 324 -0.62 -2.21 -18.78
C ILE A 324 0.03 -2.28 -20.13
N SER A 325 0.92 -1.34 -20.41
CA SER A 325 1.78 -1.35 -21.59
C SER A 325 3.19 -0.95 -21.19
N VAL A 326 4.16 -1.36 -21.99
CA VAL A 326 5.57 -1.08 -21.77
C VAL A 326 6.02 -0.02 -22.77
N PHE A 327 6.70 1.02 -22.29
CA PHE A 327 7.16 2.14 -23.11
C PHE A 327 8.68 2.30 -23.03
N ASN A 328 9.28 2.67 -24.16
CA ASN A 328 10.70 3.05 -24.19
C ASN A 328 10.90 4.49 -23.65
N GLU A 329 12.15 4.93 -23.56
CA GLU A 329 12.52 6.27 -23.09
C GLU A 329 11.98 7.43 -23.95
N PHE A 330 11.59 7.15 -25.20
CA PHE A 330 11.00 8.12 -26.14
C PHE A 330 9.47 8.21 -26.04
N GLY A 331 8.86 7.43 -25.13
CA GLY A 331 7.41 7.38 -24.95
C GLY A 331 6.67 6.60 -26.05
N GLN A 332 7.35 5.69 -26.70
CA GLN A 332 6.78 4.77 -27.69
C GLN A 332 6.48 3.43 -27.02
N GLU A 333 5.30 2.90 -27.27
CA GLU A 333 4.91 1.56 -26.83
C GLU A 333 5.77 0.51 -27.56
N ILE A 334 6.30 -0.46 -26.81
CA ILE A 334 7.20 -1.49 -27.31
C ILE A 334 6.54 -2.87 -27.21
N PRO A 335 6.98 -3.86 -28.06
CA PRO A 335 6.43 -5.21 -28.06
C PRO A 335 6.62 -5.96 -26.74
N ASP A 336 5.76 -6.98 -26.54
CA ASP A 336 5.90 -7.92 -25.42
C ASP A 336 7.28 -8.60 -25.44
N GLY A 337 7.83 -8.80 -24.24
CA GLY A 337 9.18 -9.35 -24.04
C GLY A 337 10.30 -8.30 -24.04
N GLU A 338 10.07 -7.11 -24.58
CA GLU A 338 11.05 -6.02 -24.52
C GLU A 338 10.96 -5.24 -23.20
N VAL A 339 12.13 -4.81 -22.69
CA VAL A 339 12.24 -4.10 -21.41
C VAL A 339 12.06 -2.61 -21.61
N GLY A 340 11.15 -2.02 -20.82
CA GLY A 340 10.89 -0.58 -20.82
C GLY A 340 10.21 -0.15 -19.52
N GLU A 341 9.65 1.04 -19.50
CA GLU A 341 8.88 1.55 -18.37
C GLU A 341 7.47 0.94 -18.36
N ILE A 342 7.11 0.30 -17.24
CA ILE A 342 5.74 -0.19 -17.02
C ILE A 342 4.81 1.01 -16.85
N CYS A 343 3.79 1.10 -17.69
CA CYS A 343 2.82 2.18 -17.65
C CYS A 343 1.40 1.64 -17.50
N ILE A 344 0.54 2.35 -16.76
CA ILE A 344 -0.75 1.87 -16.30
C ILE A 344 -1.87 2.80 -16.77
N CYS A 345 -2.95 2.22 -17.30
CA CYS A 345 -4.16 2.94 -17.70
C CYS A 345 -5.40 2.26 -17.10
N GLY A 346 -6.31 3.06 -16.58
CA GLY A 346 -7.58 2.58 -15.99
C GLY A 346 -8.25 3.64 -15.14
N GLU A 347 -9.52 3.45 -14.83
CA GLU A 347 -10.30 4.39 -14.00
C GLU A 347 -9.77 4.51 -12.56
N HIS A 348 -9.01 3.51 -12.07
CA HIS A 348 -8.38 3.51 -10.75
C HIS A 348 -7.10 4.36 -10.68
N VAL A 349 -6.59 4.86 -11.82
CA VAL A 349 -5.40 5.70 -11.88
C VAL A 349 -5.73 7.11 -11.38
N SER A 350 -4.88 7.65 -10.51
CA SER A 350 -5.07 8.92 -9.80
C SER A 350 -5.25 10.13 -10.74
N LYS A 351 -5.77 11.23 -10.19
CA LYS A 351 -5.91 12.52 -10.89
C LYS A 351 -4.63 13.38 -10.85
N GLY A 352 -3.49 12.79 -10.52
CA GLY A 352 -2.21 13.48 -10.46
C GLY A 352 -1.76 13.85 -9.05
N TYR A 353 -0.74 14.70 -8.97
CA TYR A 353 -0.15 15.18 -7.73
C TYR A 353 -0.64 16.58 -7.34
N ILE A 354 -0.46 16.93 -6.07
CA ILE A 354 -0.58 18.32 -5.62
C ILE A 354 0.71 19.05 -5.99
N ASN A 355 0.58 20.18 -6.71
CA ASN A 355 1.67 21.10 -7.02
C ASN A 355 2.85 20.46 -7.81
N GLU A 356 2.65 19.31 -8.43
CA GLU A 356 3.65 18.67 -9.28
C GLU A 356 3.05 18.20 -10.60
N GLU A 357 3.90 18.11 -11.61
CA GLU A 357 3.54 17.55 -12.91
C GLU A 357 3.23 16.06 -12.80
N TYR A 358 2.21 15.61 -13.51
CA TYR A 358 1.80 14.22 -13.53
C TYR A 358 2.45 13.52 -14.72
N PRO A 359 3.26 12.49 -14.49
CA PRO A 359 4.00 11.83 -15.56
C PRO A 359 3.11 10.87 -16.35
N GLU A 360 2.91 11.16 -17.63
CA GLU A 360 2.08 10.33 -18.53
C GLU A 360 2.78 10.11 -19.88
N TYR A 361 2.49 8.97 -20.51
CA TYR A 361 2.70 8.74 -21.93
C TYR A 361 1.36 8.59 -22.63
N LYS A 362 1.34 9.00 -23.90
CA LYS A 362 0.18 8.81 -24.76
C LYS A 362 0.43 7.68 -25.74
N SER A 363 -0.41 6.64 -25.71
CA SER A 363 -0.34 5.54 -26.64
C SER A 363 -0.80 5.92 -28.05
N SER A 364 -0.56 5.04 -29.01
CA SER A 364 -0.95 5.23 -30.42
C SER A 364 -2.46 5.33 -30.61
N ASP A 365 -3.28 4.70 -29.74
CA ASP A 365 -4.75 4.79 -29.71
C ASP A 365 -5.26 6.02 -28.95
N GLY A 366 -4.36 6.90 -28.52
CA GLY A 366 -4.68 8.17 -27.85
C GLY A 366 -4.95 8.08 -26.36
N LYS A 367 -4.81 6.91 -25.72
CA LYS A 367 -4.99 6.74 -24.28
C LYS A 367 -3.79 7.26 -23.50
N LEU A 368 -4.07 7.81 -22.32
CA LEU A 368 -3.05 8.25 -21.38
C LEU A 368 -2.69 7.10 -20.43
N TYR A 369 -1.41 6.84 -20.30
CA TYR A 369 -0.83 5.87 -19.40
C TYR A 369 0.02 6.57 -18.35
N PHE A 370 -0.27 6.32 -17.08
CA PHE A 370 0.54 6.79 -15.97
C PHE A 370 1.90 6.08 -15.98
N ARG A 371 2.97 6.85 -15.88
CA ARG A 371 4.35 6.37 -15.80
C ARG A 371 4.68 5.98 -14.37
N THR A 372 4.94 4.69 -14.13
CA THR A 372 5.21 4.18 -12.77
C THR A 372 6.61 4.49 -12.28
N GLY A 373 7.55 4.71 -13.19
CA GLY A 373 8.98 4.76 -12.89
C GLY A 373 9.59 3.37 -12.62
N ASP A 374 8.81 2.29 -12.79
CA ASP A 374 9.29 0.92 -12.67
C ASP A 374 9.65 0.38 -14.05
N LEU A 375 10.82 -0.25 -14.17
CA LEU A 375 11.25 -0.99 -15.35
C LEU A 375 10.77 -2.42 -15.29
N GLY A 376 10.45 -2.96 -16.47
CA GLY A 376 10.05 -4.34 -16.61
C GLY A 376 9.62 -4.67 -18.02
N PHE A 377 9.01 -5.81 -18.19
CA PHE A 377 8.42 -6.26 -19.44
C PHE A 377 7.14 -7.03 -19.19
N MET A 378 6.34 -7.20 -20.21
CA MET A 378 5.19 -8.10 -20.23
C MET A 378 5.51 -9.24 -21.18
N ASP A 379 5.23 -10.47 -20.80
CA ASP A 379 5.40 -11.62 -21.69
C ASP A 379 4.19 -11.82 -22.61
N GLU A 380 4.31 -12.70 -23.60
CA GLU A 380 3.23 -13.04 -24.54
C GLU A 380 1.98 -13.62 -23.86
N SER A 381 2.10 -14.13 -22.63
CA SER A 381 1.01 -14.63 -21.81
C SER A 381 0.34 -13.55 -20.95
N GLY A 382 0.85 -12.31 -20.99
CA GLY A 382 0.36 -11.14 -20.27
C GLY A 382 0.85 -11.04 -18.82
N TYR A 383 1.85 -11.82 -18.41
CA TYR A 383 2.48 -11.64 -17.10
C TYR A 383 3.45 -10.47 -17.12
N VAL A 384 3.39 -9.66 -16.06
CA VAL A 384 4.26 -8.50 -15.86
C VAL A 384 5.44 -8.89 -14.97
N PHE A 385 6.67 -8.59 -15.43
CA PHE A 385 7.91 -8.84 -14.69
C PHE A 385 8.59 -7.51 -14.42
N LEU A 386 8.85 -7.24 -13.13
CA LEU A 386 9.55 -6.03 -12.72
C LEU A 386 11.06 -6.27 -12.69
N GLN A 387 11.80 -5.29 -13.19
CA GLN A 387 13.27 -5.27 -13.17
C GLN A 387 13.86 -4.12 -12.33
N GLY A 388 13.03 -3.45 -11.51
CA GLY A 388 13.46 -2.41 -10.60
C GLY A 388 12.97 -1.02 -10.96
N ARG A 389 13.55 0.00 -10.33
CA ARG A 389 13.18 1.40 -10.53
C ARG A 389 14.15 2.11 -11.46
N ILE A 390 13.61 2.93 -12.38
CA ILE A 390 14.44 3.75 -13.30
C ILE A 390 15.43 4.62 -12.50
N LYS A 391 14.97 5.26 -11.42
CA LYS A 391 15.77 6.15 -10.59
C LYS A 391 16.75 5.44 -9.64
N GLU A 392 16.57 4.14 -9.42
CA GLU A 392 17.44 3.34 -8.55
C GLU A 392 18.50 2.56 -9.32
N GLN A 393 18.46 2.60 -10.66
CA GLN A 393 19.47 1.96 -11.49
C GLN A 393 20.84 2.60 -11.30
N ILE A 394 21.84 1.77 -11.03
CA ILE A 394 23.23 2.16 -10.85
C ILE A 394 23.89 2.23 -12.23
N ASN A 395 24.56 3.34 -12.53
CA ASN A 395 25.22 3.54 -13.83
C ASN A 395 26.72 3.28 -13.75
N VAL A 396 27.11 2.03 -13.99
CA VAL A 396 28.52 1.60 -13.94
C VAL A 396 29.16 1.72 -15.33
N GLY A 397 29.86 2.81 -15.58
CA GLY A 397 30.53 3.03 -16.86
C GLY A 397 29.60 3.00 -18.08
N GLY A 398 28.39 3.54 -17.95
CA GLY A 398 27.35 3.52 -19.00
C GLY A 398 26.50 2.27 -19.03
N LYS A 399 26.80 1.25 -18.23
CA LYS A 399 25.98 0.04 -18.08
C LYS A 399 25.02 0.18 -16.92
N LYS A 400 23.75 -0.12 -17.13
CA LYS A 400 22.72 -0.08 -16.09
C LYS A 400 22.75 -1.36 -15.25
N VAL A 401 22.80 -1.20 -13.92
CA VAL A 401 22.73 -2.30 -12.97
C VAL A 401 21.47 -2.14 -12.13
N ASN A 402 20.64 -3.17 -12.09
CA ASN A 402 19.49 -3.23 -11.23
C ASN A 402 19.92 -3.67 -9.82
N PRO A 403 19.72 -2.87 -8.77
CA PRO A 403 20.03 -3.27 -7.40
C PRO A 403 19.34 -4.57 -6.97
N ILE A 404 18.09 -4.77 -7.39
CA ILE A 404 17.28 -5.96 -6.99
C ILE A 404 17.89 -7.24 -7.55
N GLU A 405 18.37 -7.23 -8.80
CA GLU A 405 19.04 -8.38 -9.40
C GLU A 405 20.27 -8.81 -8.58
N VAL A 406 21.03 -7.85 -8.10
CA VAL A 406 22.22 -8.13 -7.26
C VAL A 406 21.81 -8.60 -5.87
N GLU A 407 20.79 -7.97 -5.26
CA GLU A 407 20.22 -8.36 -3.96
C GLU A 407 19.72 -9.81 -3.97
N GLU A 408 19.01 -10.22 -5.02
CA GLU A 408 18.50 -11.58 -5.17
C GLU A 408 19.62 -12.65 -5.18
N GLN A 409 20.76 -12.34 -5.78
CA GLN A 409 21.89 -13.26 -5.78
C GLN A 409 22.63 -13.27 -4.43
N ILE A 410 22.72 -12.12 -3.78
CA ILE A 410 23.32 -12.01 -2.44
C ILE A 410 22.49 -12.79 -1.42
N LEU A 411 21.16 -12.69 -1.47
CA LEU A 411 20.25 -13.40 -0.55
C LEU A 411 20.28 -14.93 -0.68
N LYS A 412 20.79 -15.48 -1.79
CA LYS A 412 20.99 -16.92 -1.96
C LYS A 412 22.26 -17.43 -1.27
N ILE A 413 23.12 -16.54 -0.81
CA ILE A 413 24.39 -16.91 -0.16
C ILE A 413 24.10 -17.28 1.30
N GLU A 414 24.54 -18.48 1.69
CA GLU A 414 24.40 -18.98 3.07
C GLU A 414 24.99 -17.99 4.09
N GLY A 415 24.25 -17.71 5.16
CA GLY A 415 24.61 -16.77 6.21
C GLY A 415 24.15 -15.33 5.95
N VAL A 416 23.56 -15.03 4.80
CA VAL A 416 22.92 -13.72 4.54
C VAL A 416 21.47 -13.76 4.99
N LYS A 417 21.12 -12.88 5.91
CA LYS A 417 19.75 -12.72 6.40
C LYS A 417 18.95 -11.67 5.62
N ASP A 418 19.60 -10.54 5.29
CA ASP A 418 19.00 -9.43 4.54
C ASP A 418 20.10 -8.65 3.83
N CYS A 419 19.75 -7.95 2.75
CA CYS A 419 20.71 -7.07 2.08
C CYS A 419 20.01 -5.91 1.38
N ALA A 420 20.80 -4.88 1.06
CA ALA A 420 20.43 -3.78 0.19
C ALA A 420 21.62 -3.36 -0.67
N VAL A 421 21.35 -3.02 -1.92
CA VAL A 421 22.37 -2.62 -2.90
C VAL A 421 22.11 -1.19 -3.35
N VAL A 422 23.16 -0.39 -3.43
CA VAL A 422 23.11 1.01 -3.88
C VAL A 422 24.28 1.32 -4.82
N GLY A 423 24.11 2.35 -5.67
CA GLY A 423 25.19 2.98 -6.41
C GLY A 423 25.91 3.99 -5.50
N ILE A 424 27.23 3.95 -5.50
CA ILE A 424 28.06 4.98 -4.88
C ILE A 424 28.99 5.58 -5.94
N PRO A 425 29.46 6.84 -5.76
CA PRO A 425 30.46 7.40 -6.63
C PRO A 425 31.67 6.48 -6.74
N ASP A 426 32.18 6.26 -7.96
CA ASP A 426 33.38 5.46 -8.17
C ASP A 426 34.61 6.13 -7.49
N PRO A 427 35.26 5.49 -6.51
CA PRO A 427 36.45 6.05 -5.87
C PRO A 427 37.59 6.35 -6.83
N ALA A 428 37.66 5.64 -7.97
CA ALA A 428 38.66 5.88 -9.01
C ALA A 428 38.25 7.02 -9.97
N GLY A 429 37.00 7.48 -9.94
CA GLY A 429 36.49 8.56 -10.79
C GLY A 429 36.35 8.20 -12.27
N VAL A 430 36.35 6.90 -12.63
CA VAL A 430 36.38 6.43 -14.02
C VAL A 430 34.97 5.99 -14.48
N LEU A 431 34.24 5.25 -13.64
CA LEU A 431 32.99 4.58 -14.02
C LEU A 431 31.73 5.41 -13.67
N GLY A 432 31.89 6.55 -13.04
CA GLY A 432 30.78 7.35 -12.50
C GLY A 432 30.26 6.76 -11.20
N GLU A 433 29.53 5.65 -11.28
CA GLU A 433 29.08 4.90 -10.10
C GLU A 433 29.63 3.47 -10.10
N VAL A 434 29.65 2.88 -8.91
CA VAL A 434 29.96 1.47 -8.69
C VAL A 434 28.97 0.88 -7.68
N VAL A 435 28.85 -0.45 -7.68
CA VAL A 435 27.90 -1.17 -6.84
C VAL A 435 28.46 -1.33 -5.42
N LYS A 436 27.67 -0.96 -4.38
CA LYS A 436 27.93 -1.25 -2.97
C LYS A 436 26.81 -2.09 -2.39
N ALA A 437 27.13 -3.13 -1.61
CA ALA A 437 26.18 -3.93 -0.88
C ALA A 437 26.24 -3.67 0.62
N PHE A 438 25.07 -3.53 1.26
CA PHE A 438 24.90 -3.59 2.71
C PHE A 438 24.29 -4.94 3.06
N ILE A 439 24.86 -5.64 4.06
CA ILE A 439 24.46 -7.03 4.36
C ILE A 439 24.18 -7.18 5.85
N VAL A 440 23.06 -7.81 6.17
CA VAL A 440 22.71 -8.28 7.50
C VAL A 440 23.01 -9.77 7.58
N MET A 441 23.77 -10.18 8.58
CA MET A 441 24.19 -11.56 8.78
C MET A 441 23.15 -12.35 9.59
N GLU A 442 23.10 -13.66 9.37
CA GLU A 442 22.45 -14.59 10.28
C GLU A 442 23.28 -14.76 11.57
N ASP A 443 22.62 -15.17 12.66
CA ASP A 443 23.28 -15.40 13.92
C ASP A 443 24.33 -16.54 13.78
N GLY A 444 25.58 -16.27 14.18
CA GLY A 444 26.68 -17.23 14.11
C GLY A 444 27.60 -17.09 12.90
N TYR A 445 27.32 -16.17 11.98
CA TYR A 445 28.21 -15.85 10.84
C TYR A 445 29.03 -14.58 11.10
N ASP A 446 30.30 -14.58 10.70
CA ASP A 446 31.19 -13.40 10.82
C ASP A 446 31.14 -12.57 9.51
N PRO A 447 31.07 -11.24 9.59
CA PRO A 447 31.20 -10.39 8.39
C PRO A 447 32.45 -10.66 7.54
N LYS A 448 33.52 -11.19 8.12
CA LYS A 448 34.74 -11.61 7.39
C LYS A 448 34.49 -12.78 6.42
N ASP A 449 33.45 -13.59 6.64
CA ASP A 449 33.08 -14.69 5.75
C ASP A 449 32.67 -14.20 4.36
N PHE A 450 32.34 -12.90 4.23
CA PHE A 450 31.99 -12.23 2.98
C PHE A 450 33.16 -11.53 2.27
N ALA A 451 34.38 -11.60 2.77
CA ALA A 451 35.57 -11.07 2.08
C ALA A 451 35.74 -11.64 0.66
N GLN A 452 35.05 -12.76 0.35
CA GLN A 452 35.04 -13.39 -0.94
C GLN A 452 33.67 -13.33 -1.66
N LEU A 453 32.79 -12.41 -1.25
CA LEU A 453 31.45 -12.27 -1.85
C LEU A 453 31.53 -12.16 -3.37
N SER A 454 32.45 -11.37 -3.89
CA SER A 454 32.66 -11.20 -5.33
C SER A 454 32.88 -12.54 -6.04
N LYS A 455 33.67 -13.45 -5.47
CA LYS A 455 33.91 -14.78 -6.07
C LYS A 455 32.66 -15.66 -6.10
N ARG A 456 31.79 -15.52 -5.09
CA ARG A 456 30.53 -16.28 -5.01
C ARG A 456 29.47 -15.75 -5.99
N LEU A 457 29.52 -14.47 -6.33
CA LEU A 457 28.58 -13.83 -7.25
C LEU A 457 29.00 -13.92 -8.73
N LEU A 458 30.29 -14.00 -9.03
CA LEU A 458 30.81 -14.08 -10.41
C LEU A 458 30.18 -15.16 -11.30
N PRO A 459 29.77 -16.35 -10.83
CA PRO A 459 29.09 -17.33 -11.67
C PRO A 459 27.68 -16.91 -12.12
N TYR A 460 27.06 -15.93 -11.43
CA TYR A 460 25.66 -15.57 -11.59
C TYR A 460 25.43 -14.16 -12.09
N LEU A 461 26.44 -13.28 -11.96
CA LEU A 461 26.36 -11.87 -12.33
C LEU A 461 27.54 -11.46 -13.20
N ASP A 462 27.27 -10.55 -14.14
CA ASP A 462 28.34 -9.88 -14.90
C ASP A 462 29.28 -9.12 -13.94
N TYR A 463 30.57 -9.04 -14.30
CA TYR A 463 31.60 -8.45 -13.44
C TYR A 463 31.28 -7.01 -12.99
N TYR A 464 30.64 -6.19 -13.85
CA TYR A 464 30.29 -4.81 -13.55
C TYR A 464 29.11 -4.67 -12.56
N LYS A 465 28.36 -5.75 -12.33
CA LYS A 465 27.28 -5.85 -11.34
C LYS A 465 27.78 -6.29 -9.96
N ILE A 466 29.01 -6.79 -9.88
CA ILE A 466 29.59 -7.27 -8.63
C ILE A 466 29.85 -6.09 -7.67
N PRO A 467 29.40 -6.14 -6.42
CA PRO A 467 29.70 -5.11 -5.44
C PRO A 467 31.21 -4.95 -5.24
N VAL A 468 31.71 -3.73 -5.39
CA VAL A 468 33.13 -3.37 -5.11
C VAL A 468 33.37 -3.14 -3.63
N ALA A 469 32.30 -2.86 -2.87
CA ALA A 469 32.34 -2.67 -1.42
C ALA A 469 31.18 -3.40 -0.77
N VAL A 470 31.45 -3.95 0.43
CA VAL A 470 30.44 -4.64 1.26
C VAL A 470 30.55 -4.07 2.68
N GLU A 471 29.41 -3.68 3.22
CA GLU A 471 29.32 -3.13 4.58
C GLU A 471 28.30 -3.93 5.40
N PRO A 472 28.69 -4.48 6.57
CA PRO A 472 27.77 -5.18 7.46
C PRO A 472 26.89 -4.16 8.21
N LEU A 473 25.60 -4.47 8.34
CA LEU A 473 24.64 -3.71 9.14
C LEU A 473 23.92 -4.66 10.12
N SER A 474 23.41 -4.08 11.22
CA SER A 474 22.50 -4.79 12.13
C SER A 474 21.12 -4.99 11.54
N GLU A 475 20.65 -4.03 10.71
CA GLU A 475 19.37 -4.09 10.00
C GLU A 475 19.39 -3.21 8.75
N ILE A 476 18.61 -3.58 7.75
CA ILE A 476 18.37 -2.73 6.56
C ILE A 476 17.24 -1.74 6.88
N PRO A 477 17.46 -0.42 6.70
CA PRO A 477 16.42 0.57 6.96
C PRO A 477 15.25 0.40 6.00
N ARG A 478 14.03 0.31 6.56
CA ARG A 478 12.80 0.11 5.80
C ARG A 478 11.71 1.07 6.25
N THR A 479 10.78 1.37 5.35
CA THR A 479 9.54 2.07 5.68
C THR A 479 8.62 1.16 6.51
N SER A 480 7.56 1.72 7.11
CA SER A 480 6.51 0.97 7.80
C SER A 480 5.85 -0.12 6.94
N ASN A 481 5.92 0.01 5.62
CA ASN A 481 5.42 -0.96 4.64
C ASN A 481 6.48 -1.97 4.17
N GLY A 482 7.69 -1.96 4.77
CA GLY A 482 8.75 -2.90 4.46
C GLY A 482 9.62 -2.55 3.25
N LYS A 483 9.45 -1.39 2.59
CA LYS A 483 10.29 -0.96 1.46
C LYS A 483 11.66 -0.47 1.95
N ILE A 484 12.73 -0.88 1.26
CA ILE A 484 14.11 -0.43 1.58
C ILE A 484 14.23 1.08 1.38
N GLN A 485 14.80 1.76 2.36
CA GLN A 485 15.10 3.19 2.31
C GLN A 485 16.55 3.43 1.88
N ARG A 486 16.84 3.23 0.57
CA ARG A 486 18.20 3.34 0.02
C ARG A 486 18.85 4.69 0.24
N ASN A 487 18.09 5.78 0.31
CA ASN A 487 18.58 7.11 0.61
C ASN A 487 19.24 7.23 2.00
N LEU A 488 18.74 6.49 3.00
CA LEU A 488 19.37 6.45 4.33
C LEU A 488 20.69 5.69 4.32
N LEU A 489 20.83 4.68 3.45
CA LEU A 489 22.08 3.94 3.28
C LEU A 489 23.16 4.82 2.62
N LEU A 490 22.76 5.71 1.71
CA LEU A 490 23.68 6.64 1.04
C LEU A 490 24.19 7.76 1.96
N GLN A 491 23.41 8.17 2.97
CA GLN A 491 23.84 9.20 3.93
C GLN A 491 24.97 8.73 4.86
N ASN A 492 25.14 7.42 5.02
CA ASN A 492 26.20 6.82 5.83
C ASN A 492 27.47 6.48 5.02
N VAL A 493 27.50 6.84 3.73
CA VAL A 493 28.66 6.67 2.85
C VAL A 493 29.53 7.91 2.94
N HIS A 494 30.40 7.96 3.94
CA HIS A 494 31.49 8.95 4.07
C HIS A 494 32.84 8.26 4.15
#